data_79f95a7af13be0bb7fecee3e35edbba6
#
_entry.id   79f95a7af13be0bb7fecee3e35edbba6
#
_cell.length_a   1.000
_cell.length_b   1.000
_cell.length_c   1.000
_cell.angle_alpha   90.00
_cell.angle_beta   90.00
_cell.angle_gamma   90.00
#
_symmetry.space_group_name_H-M   'P 1'
#
loop_
_entity.id
_entity.type
_entity.pdbx_description
1 polymer ?
#
loop_
_entity_poly.entity_id
_entity_poly.type
_entity_poly.pdbx_seq_one_letter_code
_entity_poly.pdbx_strand_id
1 'polypeptide(L)'
;MADKRQALERARLLNPKADRVRSLLFARIAFFDPLDKLQVKYEMLRCHEVDRVAPAEAAALFGYTRQGLYQVRRAFLEEGMAGLLEKKRGRRGPVKCTPEIVAFIARDKQAHPAITGHELADKVLQNFGVKIHRRTIEKLVSALPRRKKKRRFSGKR
;
A
#
# COMPACT_ATOMS: atom_id res chain seq x y z
N MET A 1 12.48 25.06 5.31
CA MET A 1 11.20 24.73 4.60
C MET A 1 11.35 23.65 3.53
N ALA A 2 12.45 23.60 2.76
CA ALA A 2 12.67 22.52 1.79
C ALA A 2 12.67 21.11 2.39
N ASP A 3 13.18 20.95 3.59
CA ASP A 3 13.31 19.65 4.27
C ASP A 3 11.94 19.05 4.64
N LYS A 4 11.00 19.84 5.18
CA LYS A 4 9.65 19.36 5.53
C LYS A 4 8.87 18.89 4.31
N ARG A 5 8.93 19.63 3.19
CA ARG A 5 8.26 19.25 1.96
C ARG A 5 8.79 17.91 1.41
N GLN A 6 10.11 17.74 1.41
CA GLN A 6 10.74 16.47 1.00
C GLN A 6 10.35 15.32 1.93
N ALA A 7 10.30 15.57 3.25
CA ALA A 7 9.86 14.56 4.21
C ALA A 7 8.42 14.11 3.95
N LEU A 8 7.50 15.07 3.73
CA LEU A 8 6.10 14.77 3.39
C LEU A 8 5.98 14.00 2.06
N GLU A 9 6.79 14.33 1.07
CA GLU A 9 6.81 13.64 -0.23
C GLU A 9 7.30 12.20 -0.09
N ARG A 10 8.40 11.96 0.63
CA ARG A 10 8.94 10.62 0.92
C ARG A 10 7.92 9.78 1.70
N ALA A 11 7.21 10.38 2.65
CA ALA A 11 6.15 9.75 3.42
C ALA A 11 4.82 9.59 2.65
N ARG A 12 4.70 10.14 1.42
CA ARG A 12 3.47 10.21 0.62
C ARG A 12 2.34 10.99 1.29
N LEU A 13 2.70 11.94 2.13
CA LEU A 13 1.78 12.81 2.85
C LEU A 13 1.71 14.21 2.25
N LEU A 14 2.46 14.50 1.18
CA LEU A 14 2.37 15.78 0.51
C LEU A 14 0.99 15.96 -0.12
N ASN A 15 0.33 17.07 0.21
CA ASN A 15 -0.94 17.45 -0.38
C ASN A 15 -0.70 18.20 -1.71
N PRO A 16 -1.00 17.59 -2.88
CA PRO A 16 -0.82 18.26 -4.17
C PRO A 16 -1.86 19.34 -4.44
N LYS A 17 -2.89 19.44 -3.58
CA LYS A 17 -3.99 20.41 -3.69
C LYS A 17 -4.01 21.40 -2.52
N ALA A 18 -2.85 21.74 -1.98
CA ALA A 18 -2.72 22.65 -0.85
C ALA A 18 -3.34 24.04 -1.15
N ASP A 19 -3.29 24.48 -2.40
CA ASP A 19 -3.91 25.70 -2.93
C ASP A 19 -5.44 25.71 -2.82
N ARG A 20 -6.08 24.56 -2.68
CA ARG A 20 -7.53 24.42 -2.55
C ARG A 20 -8.02 24.42 -1.09
N VAL A 21 -7.11 24.39 -0.12
CA VAL A 21 -7.46 24.48 1.30
C VAL A 21 -7.82 25.91 1.63
N ARG A 22 -9.09 26.16 1.97
CA ARG A 22 -9.65 27.49 2.25
C ARG A 22 -10.02 27.69 3.71
N SER A 23 -9.80 26.70 4.58
CA SER A 23 -10.09 26.82 6.00
C SER A 23 -9.20 27.88 6.63
N LEU A 24 -9.83 28.77 7.41
CA LEU A 24 -9.15 29.86 8.11
C LEU A 24 -8.08 29.39 9.10
N LEU A 25 -8.22 28.17 9.63
CA LEU A 25 -7.20 27.57 10.49
C LEU A 25 -5.85 27.49 9.79
N PHE A 26 -5.83 27.06 8.53
CA PHE A 26 -4.63 26.91 7.72
C PHE A 26 -4.06 28.23 7.21
N ALA A 27 -4.91 29.29 7.16
CA ALA A 27 -4.48 30.63 6.74
C ALA A 27 -3.91 31.45 7.90
N ARG A 28 -4.41 31.24 9.13
CA ARG A 28 -4.12 32.13 10.28
C ARG A 28 -3.17 31.51 11.30
N ILE A 29 -3.11 30.20 11.40
CA ILE A 29 -2.38 29.51 12.47
C ILE A 29 -1.23 28.72 11.84
N ALA A 30 0.01 29.14 12.11
CA ALA A 30 1.23 28.55 11.55
C ALA A 30 1.43 27.04 11.88
N PHE A 31 0.74 26.53 12.89
CA PHE A 31 0.76 25.11 13.23
C PHE A 31 0.13 24.25 12.13
N PHE A 32 -0.89 24.77 11.44
CA PHE A 32 -1.59 24.05 10.39
C PHE A 32 -0.91 24.28 9.04
N ASP A 33 -0.47 23.19 8.40
CA ASP A 33 0.23 23.23 7.12
C ASP A 33 -0.66 22.62 6.03
N PRO A 34 -1.12 23.41 5.04
CA PRO A 34 -1.94 22.89 3.95
C PRO A 34 -1.20 21.88 3.05
N LEU A 35 0.14 21.84 3.13
CA LEU A 35 0.95 20.82 2.46
C LEU A 35 0.88 19.46 3.16
N ASP A 36 0.55 19.42 4.45
CA ASP A 36 0.40 18.17 5.19
C ASP A 36 -0.99 17.58 4.98
N LYS A 37 -1.06 16.57 4.13
CA LYS A 37 -2.31 15.88 3.78
C LYS A 37 -2.98 15.21 4.97
N LEU A 38 -2.21 14.78 5.97
CA LEU A 38 -2.73 14.14 7.16
C LEU A 38 -3.49 15.16 8.03
N GLN A 39 -2.88 16.34 8.26
CA GLN A 39 -3.54 17.43 8.96
C GLN A 39 -4.81 17.87 8.23
N VAL A 40 -4.73 18.07 6.92
CA VAL A 40 -5.89 18.48 6.10
C VAL A 40 -7.05 17.48 6.22
N LYS A 41 -6.78 16.17 6.13
CA LYS A 41 -7.82 15.14 6.27
C LYS A 41 -8.41 15.12 7.68
N TYR A 42 -7.56 15.21 8.70
CA TYR A 42 -8.01 15.17 10.09
C TYR A 42 -8.90 16.38 10.42
N GLU A 43 -8.46 17.59 10.08
CA GLU A 43 -9.21 18.80 10.33
C GLU A 43 -10.52 18.88 9.53
N MET A 44 -10.54 18.32 8.30
CA MET A 44 -11.78 18.16 7.54
C MET A 44 -12.79 17.27 8.28
N LEU A 45 -12.34 16.17 8.85
CA LEU A 45 -13.22 15.29 9.64
C LEU A 45 -13.67 15.97 10.93
N ARG A 46 -12.76 16.63 11.65
CA ARG A 46 -13.09 17.37 12.88
C ARG A 46 -14.14 18.45 12.59
N CYS A 47 -13.97 19.22 11.53
CA CYS A 47 -14.91 20.25 11.10
C CYS A 47 -16.31 19.68 10.87
N HIS A 48 -16.41 18.49 10.27
CA HIS A 48 -17.69 17.83 10.04
C HIS A 48 -18.26 17.18 11.31
N GLU A 49 -17.46 16.40 12.04
CA GLU A 49 -17.94 15.60 13.18
C GLU A 49 -18.15 16.42 14.47
N VAL A 50 -17.26 17.39 14.73
CA VAL A 50 -17.24 18.17 15.96
C VAL A 50 -17.95 19.51 15.77
N ASP A 51 -17.55 20.28 14.73
CA ASP A 51 -18.11 21.60 14.48
C ASP A 51 -19.47 21.53 13.75
N ARG A 52 -19.93 20.30 13.38
CA ARG A 52 -21.24 20.03 12.76
C ARG A 52 -21.45 20.72 11.41
N VAL A 53 -20.38 21.07 10.72
CA VAL A 53 -20.47 21.64 9.36
C VAL A 53 -21.00 20.62 8.38
N ALA A 54 -21.85 21.04 7.45
CA ALA A 54 -22.44 20.14 6.44
C ALA A 54 -21.34 19.45 5.62
N PRO A 55 -21.52 18.15 5.22
CA PRO A 55 -20.43 17.37 4.58
C PRO A 55 -19.91 17.99 3.28
N ALA A 56 -20.77 18.63 2.50
CA ALA A 56 -20.37 19.27 1.24
C ALA A 56 -19.53 20.51 1.50
N GLU A 57 -19.90 21.32 2.48
CA GLU A 57 -19.20 22.53 2.91
C GLU A 57 -17.87 22.20 3.56
N ALA A 58 -17.84 21.28 4.54
CA ALA A 58 -16.61 20.80 5.14
C ALA A 58 -15.63 20.28 4.09
N ALA A 59 -16.08 19.44 3.15
CA ALA A 59 -15.23 18.95 2.08
C ALA A 59 -14.68 20.10 1.22
N ALA A 60 -15.49 21.07 0.84
CA ALA A 60 -15.10 22.21 0.00
C ALA A 60 -14.02 23.07 0.69
N LEU A 61 -14.15 23.34 2.00
CA LEU A 61 -13.17 24.10 2.79
C LEU A 61 -11.76 23.48 2.76
N PHE A 62 -11.66 22.16 2.62
CA PHE A 62 -10.40 21.43 2.63
C PHE A 62 -9.96 20.90 1.24
N GLY A 63 -10.63 21.36 0.16
CA GLY A 63 -10.29 20.97 -1.23
C GLY A 63 -10.67 19.54 -1.60
N TYR A 64 -11.63 18.95 -0.86
CA TYR A 64 -12.19 17.63 -1.13
C TYR A 64 -13.57 17.71 -1.76
N THR A 65 -14.04 16.59 -2.29
CA THR A 65 -15.44 16.39 -2.65
C THR A 65 -16.20 15.77 -1.48
N ARG A 66 -17.52 15.88 -1.44
CA ARG A 66 -18.39 15.21 -0.46
C ARG A 66 -18.10 13.71 -0.41
N GLN A 67 -17.94 13.05 -1.58
CA GLN A 67 -17.57 11.64 -1.69
C GLN A 67 -16.21 11.37 -1.04
N GLY A 68 -15.21 12.26 -1.26
CA GLY A 68 -13.90 12.17 -0.67
C GLY A 68 -13.92 12.25 0.85
N LEU A 69 -14.75 13.14 1.41
CA LEU A 69 -14.95 13.22 2.87
C LEU A 69 -15.47 11.88 3.42
N TYR A 70 -16.49 11.28 2.82
CA TYR A 70 -17.02 10.00 3.28
C TYR A 70 -16.01 8.85 3.16
N GLN A 71 -15.17 8.84 2.13
CA GLN A 71 -14.09 7.85 2.01
C GLN A 71 -13.05 8.00 3.13
N VAL A 72 -12.64 9.24 3.42
CA VAL A 72 -11.71 9.54 4.51
C VAL A 72 -12.31 9.18 5.86
N ARG A 73 -13.59 9.54 6.08
CA ARG A 73 -14.34 9.21 7.30
C ARG A 73 -14.41 7.69 7.53
N ARG A 74 -14.76 6.95 6.50
CA ARG A 74 -14.83 5.49 6.57
C ARG A 74 -13.48 4.89 6.96
N ALA A 75 -12.40 5.30 6.29
CA ALA A 75 -11.06 4.82 6.60
C ALA A 75 -10.64 5.16 8.04
N PHE A 76 -11.03 6.34 8.53
CA PHE A 76 -10.77 6.74 9.92
C PHE A 76 -11.56 5.89 10.92
N LEU A 77 -12.83 5.57 10.65
CA LEU A 77 -13.63 4.71 11.51
C LEU A 77 -13.13 3.26 11.55
N GLU A 78 -12.60 2.75 10.43
CA GLU A 78 -12.08 1.39 10.34
C GLU A 78 -10.68 1.23 10.96
N GLU A 79 -9.79 2.21 10.81
CA GLU A 79 -8.36 2.09 11.13
C GLU A 79 -7.82 3.24 12.01
N GLY A 80 -8.66 4.15 12.47
CA GLY A 80 -8.24 5.34 13.22
C GLY A 80 -7.35 6.27 12.40
N MET A 81 -6.36 6.89 13.06
CA MET A 81 -5.39 7.78 12.40
C MET A 81 -4.59 7.08 11.29
N ALA A 82 -4.34 5.77 11.42
CA ALA A 82 -3.65 5.00 10.40
C ALA A 82 -4.43 4.94 9.07
N GLY A 83 -5.76 4.98 9.11
CA GLY A 83 -6.62 5.04 7.93
C GLY A 83 -6.48 6.33 7.11
N LEU A 84 -5.98 7.41 7.72
CA LEU A 84 -5.73 8.67 7.02
C LEU A 84 -4.44 8.65 6.19
N LEU A 85 -3.53 7.70 6.46
CA LEU A 85 -2.29 7.54 5.72
C LEU A 85 -2.57 7.02 4.31
N GLU A 86 -1.73 7.43 3.34
CA GLU A 86 -1.84 6.94 1.97
C GLU A 86 -1.37 5.49 1.87
N LYS A 87 -2.29 4.61 1.57
CA LYS A 87 -1.96 3.21 1.25
C LYS A 87 -1.23 3.14 -0.09
N LYS A 88 -0.28 2.23 -0.20
CA LYS A 88 0.42 1.97 -1.46
C LYS A 88 -0.61 1.61 -2.54
N ARG A 89 -0.67 2.44 -3.59
CA ARG A 89 -1.56 2.20 -4.73
C ARG A 89 -1.09 1.00 -5.52
N GLY A 90 -2.02 0.24 -6.03
CA GLY A 90 -1.74 -0.89 -6.90
C GLY A 90 -2.28 -2.22 -6.37
N ARG A 91 -2.17 -3.23 -7.20
CA ARG A 91 -2.61 -4.59 -6.88
C ARG A 91 -1.75 -5.17 -5.75
N ARG A 92 -2.37 -5.77 -4.76
CA ARG A 92 -1.66 -6.40 -3.61
C ARG A 92 -0.84 -7.64 -4.02
N GLY A 93 -1.06 -8.16 -5.24
CA GLY A 93 -0.34 -9.32 -5.74
C GLY A 93 -0.88 -9.83 -7.09
N PRO A 94 -0.25 -10.84 -7.68
CA PRO A 94 -0.72 -11.46 -8.90
C PRO A 94 -2.00 -12.26 -8.63
N VAL A 95 -3.13 -11.81 -9.20
CA VAL A 95 -4.48 -12.40 -8.98
C VAL A 95 -4.55 -13.88 -9.37
N LYS A 96 -3.77 -14.30 -10.36
CA LYS A 96 -3.73 -15.69 -10.84
C LYS A 96 -2.93 -16.64 -9.94
N CYS A 97 -2.16 -16.12 -8.98
CA CYS A 97 -1.32 -16.93 -8.10
C CYS A 97 -2.04 -17.16 -6.78
N THR A 98 -2.96 -18.11 -6.77
CA THR A 98 -3.61 -18.56 -5.54
C THR A 98 -2.58 -19.17 -4.57
N PRO A 99 -2.87 -19.25 -3.26
CA PRO A 99 -1.98 -19.90 -2.29
C PRO A 99 -1.60 -21.34 -2.68
N GLU A 100 -2.53 -22.08 -3.29
CA GLU A 100 -2.31 -23.43 -3.80
C GLU A 100 -1.27 -23.48 -4.92
N ILE A 101 -1.37 -22.57 -5.90
CA ILE A 101 -0.40 -22.47 -6.99
C ILE A 101 0.97 -22.07 -6.46
N VAL A 102 1.04 -21.15 -5.49
CA VAL A 102 2.29 -20.75 -4.86
C VAL A 102 2.93 -21.92 -4.12
N ALA A 103 2.14 -22.70 -3.35
CA ALA A 103 2.61 -23.89 -2.66
C ALA A 103 3.11 -24.97 -3.64
N PHE A 104 2.40 -25.17 -4.75
CA PHE A 104 2.80 -26.10 -5.81
C PHE A 104 4.16 -25.69 -6.42
N ILE A 105 4.31 -24.42 -6.81
CA ILE A 105 5.57 -23.88 -7.36
C ILE A 105 6.72 -24.06 -6.36
N ALA A 106 6.48 -23.77 -5.08
CA ALA A 106 7.48 -23.90 -4.03
C ALA A 106 7.94 -25.35 -3.87
N ARG A 107 7.01 -26.30 -3.82
CA ARG A 107 7.28 -27.74 -3.70
C ARG A 107 8.03 -28.27 -4.89
N ASP A 108 7.59 -27.94 -6.11
CA ASP A 108 8.22 -28.44 -7.34
C ASP A 108 9.63 -27.86 -7.54
N LYS A 109 9.85 -26.58 -7.18
CA LYS A 109 11.18 -25.96 -7.17
C LYS A 109 12.12 -26.58 -6.13
N GLN A 110 11.60 -27.03 -4.99
CA GLN A 110 12.38 -27.73 -3.96
C GLN A 110 12.76 -29.15 -4.42
N ALA A 111 11.86 -29.87 -5.09
CA ALA A 111 12.11 -31.20 -5.62
C ALA A 111 13.07 -31.18 -6.80
N HIS A 112 12.96 -30.16 -7.66
CA HIS A 112 13.75 -30.01 -8.87
C HIS A 112 14.43 -28.62 -8.90
N PRO A 113 15.57 -28.43 -8.22
CA PRO A 113 16.23 -27.12 -8.12
C PRO A 113 16.65 -26.50 -9.46
N ALA A 114 16.89 -27.33 -10.48
CA ALA A 114 17.28 -26.90 -11.83
C ALA A 114 16.10 -26.49 -12.71
N ILE A 115 14.84 -26.75 -12.31
CA ILE A 115 13.65 -26.45 -13.10
C ILE A 115 13.57 -24.96 -13.45
N THR A 116 13.29 -24.65 -14.71
CA THR A 116 13.20 -23.30 -15.24
C THR A 116 11.84 -22.66 -14.94
N GLY A 117 11.77 -21.32 -15.03
CA GLY A 117 10.50 -20.61 -14.87
C GLY A 117 9.48 -20.91 -15.99
N HIS A 118 9.96 -21.36 -17.16
CA HIS A 118 9.10 -21.77 -18.28
C HIS A 118 8.44 -23.11 -17.97
N GLU A 119 9.22 -24.12 -17.61
CA GLU A 119 8.71 -25.45 -17.25
C GLU A 119 7.72 -25.39 -16.08
N LEU A 120 7.98 -24.54 -15.07
CA LEU A 120 7.04 -24.31 -13.98
C LEU A 120 5.74 -23.65 -14.47
N ALA A 121 5.81 -22.77 -15.47
CA ALA A 121 4.62 -22.15 -16.06
C ALA A 121 3.75 -23.18 -16.78
N ASP A 122 4.38 -24.08 -17.53
CA ASP A 122 3.70 -25.17 -18.26
C ASP A 122 3.06 -26.17 -17.28
N LYS A 123 3.77 -26.56 -16.22
CA LYS A 123 3.23 -27.42 -15.17
C LYS A 123 2.03 -26.79 -14.44
N VAL A 124 2.08 -25.48 -14.16
CA VAL A 124 0.96 -24.75 -13.56
C VAL A 124 -0.23 -24.73 -14.51
N LEU A 125 0.01 -24.53 -15.82
CA LEU A 125 -1.04 -24.57 -16.82
C LEU A 125 -1.69 -25.97 -16.88
N GLN A 126 -0.90 -27.03 -16.87
CA GLN A 126 -1.39 -28.41 -16.92
C GLN A 126 -2.18 -28.80 -15.68
N ASN A 127 -1.72 -28.43 -14.47
CA ASN A 127 -2.35 -28.88 -13.23
C ASN A 127 -3.52 -28.02 -12.77
N PHE A 128 -3.51 -26.72 -13.12
CA PHE A 128 -4.49 -25.74 -12.61
C PHE A 128 -5.27 -25.03 -13.72
N GLY A 129 -4.96 -25.26 -14.98
CA GLY A 129 -5.59 -24.57 -16.11
C GLY A 129 -5.30 -23.05 -16.17
N VAL A 130 -4.35 -22.57 -15.38
CA VAL A 130 -4.06 -21.13 -15.22
C VAL A 130 -2.77 -20.75 -15.94
N LYS A 131 -2.88 -19.94 -16.99
CA LYS A 131 -1.71 -19.40 -17.69
C LYS A 131 -1.06 -18.28 -16.87
N ILE A 132 0.15 -18.53 -16.36
CA ILE A 132 0.99 -17.57 -15.62
C ILE A 132 2.25 -17.29 -16.44
N HIS A 133 2.63 -16.01 -16.54
CA HIS A 133 3.84 -15.64 -17.25
C HIS A 133 5.10 -16.04 -16.46
N ARG A 134 6.14 -16.56 -17.13
CA ARG A 134 7.39 -17.02 -16.51
C ARG A 134 8.00 -16.01 -15.52
N ARG A 135 8.00 -14.71 -15.86
CA ARG A 135 8.51 -13.64 -15.01
C ARG A 135 7.79 -13.55 -13.64
N THR A 136 6.50 -13.88 -13.64
CA THR A 136 5.72 -13.91 -12.39
C THR A 136 6.16 -15.08 -11.52
N ILE A 137 6.39 -16.23 -12.14
CA ILE A 137 6.90 -17.43 -11.44
C ILE A 137 8.31 -17.21 -10.91
N GLU A 138 9.20 -16.63 -11.70
CA GLU A 138 10.56 -16.27 -11.27
C GLU A 138 10.55 -15.32 -10.05
N LYS A 139 9.65 -14.32 -10.06
CA LYS A 139 9.45 -13.43 -8.89
C LYS A 139 8.94 -14.18 -7.67
N LEU A 140 8.00 -15.11 -7.84
CA LEU A 140 7.50 -15.92 -6.74
C LEU A 140 8.61 -16.81 -6.17
N VAL A 141 9.37 -17.49 -7.04
CA VAL A 141 10.49 -18.33 -6.64
C VAL A 141 11.57 -17.53 -5.90
N SER A 142 11.88 -16.31 -6.37
CA SER A 142 12.88 -15.45 -5.70
C SER A 142 12.41 -14.93 -4.33
N ALA A 143 11.09 -14.82 -4.14
CA ALA A 143 10.49 -14.40 -2.87
C ALA A 143 10.34 -15.55 -1.85
N LEU A 144 10.53 -16.82 -2.28
CA LEU A 144 10.47 -17.95 -1.37
C LEU A 144 11.67 -17.93 -0.40
N PRO A 145 11.47 -18.28 0.88
CA PRO A 145 12.54 -18.34 1.86
C PRO A 145 13.59 -19.39 1.44
N ARG A 146 14.80 -18.93 1.17
CA ARG A 146 15.92 -19.83 0.86
C ARG A 146 16.22 -20.70 2.07
N ARG A 147 16.09 -22.02 1.93
CA ARG A 147 16.53 -22.98 2.94
C ARG A 147 18.01 -22.75 3.22
N LYS A 148 18.36 -22.28 4.41
CA LYS A 148 19.78 -22.18 4.84
C LYS A 148 20.38 -23.57 4.71
N LYS A 149 21.39 -23.75 3.85
CA LYS A 149 22.19 -24.99 3.81
C LYS A 149 22.70 -25.24 5.23
N LYS A 150 22.30 -26.35 5.87
CA LYS A 150 22.93 -26.81 7.11
C LYS A 150 24.43 -26.94 6.82
N ARG A 151 25.25 -26.11 7.44
CA ARG A 151 26.70 -26.28 7.43
C ARG A 151 26.97 -27.68 8.01
N ARG A 152 27.47 -28.58 7.18
CA ARG A 152 28.02 -29.85 7.65
C ARG A 152 29.18 -29.46 8.56
N PHE A 153 29.02 -29.76 9.84
CA PHE A 153 30.12 -29.71 10.80
C PHE A 153 31.04 -30.87 10.44
N SER A 154 32.14 -30.57 9.76
CA SER A 154 33.23 -31.53 9.55
C SER A 154 34.00 -31.62 10.87
N GLY A 155 33.62 -32.57 11.70
CA GLY A 155 34.41 -32.94 12.85
C GLY A 155 35.71 -33.61 12.36
N LYS A 156 36.81 -32.89 12.44
CA LYS A 156 38.12 -33.53 12.43
C LYS A 156 38.36 -34.08 13.81
N ARG A 157 38.58 -35.40 13.89
CA ARG A 157 39.27 -36.06 14.95
C ARG A 157 40.77 -35.84 14.79
#